data_7d6218c43931a35d65c50f72371d26f8
#
_entry.id   7d6218c43931a35d65c50f72371d26f8
#
_cell.length_a   1.000
_cell.length_b   1.000
_cell.length_c   1.000
_cell.angle_alpha   90.00
_cell.angle_beta   90.00
_cell.angle_gamma   90.00
#
_symmetry.space_group_name_H-M   'P 1'
#
loop_
_entity.id
_entity.type
_entity.pdbx_description
1 polymer ?
#
loop_
_entity_poly.entity_id
_entity_poly.type
_entity_poly.pdbx_seq_one_letter_code
_entity_poly.pdbx_strand_id
1 'polypeptide(L)'
;MAYTEVDPEAAAAILKSAGCAPLSAVQSISGGWANSNYLLELEDGERLVLKIWDERSPKEVNRLNSHLELIASHGVPTPVPLLLEGGSRMLEVDGRAWMLLPFVDAPWLAGDRSSMKHLGELMARLHSIPDDGTFISEYTMGTDVWPELFERAEAENTWSPFLRELEAELARLPNLLPAGLPRGIIHGDLFQDNVLASDGEVKAVLDFEDVCINVLASDLVVAFIGCGWEDGVPVEERWTALLEGYESVRQLSENERAALPELYYYATLSVAAWRYRKFRMEVTGTEHSDRYKLMTERLDIPLPFLGYQPRGGAR
;
A
#
# COMPACT_ATOMS: atom_id res chain seq x y z
N MET A 1 6.88 15.16 -1.47
CA MET A 1 8.07 16.05 -1.31
C MET A 1 9.14 15.16 -0.71
N ALA A 2 10.34 15.10 -1.26
CA ALA A 2 11.43 14.30 -0.68
C ALA A 2 11.81 14.88 0.70
N TYR A 3 12.03 14.01 1.68
CA TYR A 3 12.43 14.39 3.04
C TYR A 3 13.94 14.51 3.18
N THR A 4 14.67 13.65 2.45
CA THR A 4 16.14 13.62 2.43
C THR A 4 16.64 14.10 1.08
N GLU A 5 17.46 15.15 1.07
CA GLU A 5 18.14 15.61 -0.16
C GLU A 5 19.22 14.61 -0.57
N VAL A 6 19.34 14.38 -1.88
CA VAL A 6 20.36 13.47 -2.41
C VAL A 6 21.66 14.24 -2.62
N ASP A 7 22.69 13.80 -1.93
CA ASP A 7 24.06 14.18 -2.24
C ASP A 7 24.51 13.47 -3.53
N PRO A 8 24.95 14.22 -4.56
CA PRO A 8 25.42 13.65 -5.81
C PRO A 8 26.59 12.65 -5.66
N GLU A 9 27.46 12.84 -4.67
CA GLU A 9 28.57 11.94 -4.40
C GLU A 9 28.05 10.59 -3.84
N ALA A 10 27.06 10.63 -2.94
CA ALA A 10 26.43 9.43 -2.39
C ALA A 10 25.62 8.69 -3.49
N ALA A 11 24.92 9.42 -4.38
CA ALA A 11 24.25 8.82 -5.53
C ALA A 11 25.26 8.15 -6.49
N ALA A 12 26.39 8.79 -6.77
CA ALA A 12 27.44 8.18 -7.58
C ALA A 12 28.05 6.94 -6.91
N ALA A 13 28.21 6.95 -5.60
CA ALA A 13 28.76 5.81 -4.85
C ALA A 13 27.85 4.57 -4.93
N ILE A 14 26.53 4.73 -4.75
CA ILE A 14 25.60 3.59 -4.84
C ILE A 14 25.50 3.06 -6.29
N LEU A 15 25.49 3.94 -7.31
CA LEU A 15 25.51 3.54 -8.73
C LEU A 15 26.76 2.72 -9.05
N LYS A 16 27.93 3.18 -8.61
CA LYS A 16 29.18 2.47 -8.78
C LYS A 16 29.16 1.09 -8.11
N SER A 17 28.61 1.01 -6.89
CA SER A 17 28.45 -0.26 -6.15
C SER A 17 27.49 -1.24 -6.83
N ALA A 18 26.52 -0.73 -7.60
CA ALA A 18 25.63 -1.54 -8.43
C ALA A 18 26.22 -1.91 -9.80
N GLY A 19 27.41 -1.42 -10.14
CA GLY A 19 28.02 -1.59 -11.47
C GLY A 19 27.32 -0.83 -12.59
N CYS A 20 26.56 0.20 -12.25
CA CYS A 20 25.83 1.03 -13.19
C CYS A 20 26.73 2.11 -13.83
N ALA A 21 26.27 2.66 -14.96
CA ALA A 21 26.89 3.80 -15.59
C ALA A 21 26.86 5.05 -14.68
N PRO A 22 27.71 6.06 -14.94
CA PRO A 22 27.70 7.30 -14.18
C PRO A 22 26.38 8.04 -14.26
N LEU A 23 26.07 8.83 -13.22
CA LEU A 23 24.88 9.67 -13.12
C LEU A 23 24.96 10.82 -14.15
N SER A 24 23.92 10.98 -14.96
CA SER A 24 23.74 12.12 -15.88
C SER A 24 22.83 13.18 -15.28
N ALA A 25 21.69 12.76 -14.69
CA ALA A 25 20.75 13.67 -14.06
C ALA A 25 20.04 13.01 -12.86
N VAL A 26 19.61 13.84 -11.91
CA VAL A 26 18.78 13.43 -10.76
C VAL A 26 17.58 14.35 -10.65
N GLN A 27 16.39 13.77 -10.49
CA GLN A 27 15.16 14.51 -10.32
C GLN A 27 14.32 13.89 -9.19
N SER A 28 13.82 14.71 -8.26
CA SER A 28 12.91 14.19 -7.23
C SER A 28 11.58 13.75 -7.85
N ILE A 29 11.10 12.57 -7.46
CA ILE A 29 9.77 12.09 -7.81
C ILE A 29 8.81 12.61 -6.75
N SER A 30 7.79 13.35 -7.19
CA SER A 30 6.70 13.80 -6.31
C SER A 30 5.69 12.66 -6.13
N GLY A 31 5.26 12.44 -4.92
CA GLY A 31 4.30 11.38 -4.58
C GLY A 31 4.88 10.44 -3.55
N GLY A 32 4.44 10.04 -2.55
CA GLY A 32 4.97 9.29 -1.41
C GLY A 32 4.98 10.15 -0.15
N TRP A 33 4.55 9.53 0.95
CA TRP A 33 4.33 10.22 2.22
C TRP A 33 5.27 9.74 3.32
N ALA A 34 6.07 8.71 3.02
CA ALA A 34 6.95 8.07 4.00
C ALA A 34 8.43 8.07 3.59
N ASN A 35 8.72 8.12 2.27
CA ASN A 35 10.07 7.91 1.76
C ASN A 35 10.45 8.97 0.70
N SER A 36 11.75 9.16 0.48
CA SER A 36 12.27 10.03 -0.58
C SER A 36 12.59 9.21 -1.82
N ASN A 37 12.04 9.60 -2.97
CA ASN A 37 12.24 8.92 -4.24
C ASN A 37 12.82 9.88 -5.28
N TYR A 38 13.82 9.40 -6.04
CA TYR A 38 14.49 10.15 -7.08
C TYR A 38 14.62 9.33 -8.37
N LEU A 39 14.28 9.94 -9.47
CA LEU A 39 14.63 9.42 -10.80
C LEU A 39 16.10 9.73 -11.05
N LEU A 40 16.87 8.71 -11.35
CA LEU A 40 18.26 8.82 -11.81
C LEU A 40 18.29 8.50 -13.31
N GLU A 41 18.87 9.40 -14.09
CA GLU A 41 19.20 9.17 -15.50
C GLU A 41 20.70 8.93 -15.61
N LEU A 42 21.10 7.83 -16.26
CA LEU A 42 22.48 7.44 -16.42
C LEU A 42 23.05 7.87 -17.79
N GLU A 43 24.37 7.96 -17.92
CA GLU A 43 25.03 8.38 -19.17
C GLU A 43 24.78 7.42 -20.35
N ASP A 44 24.46 6.16 -20.09
CA ASP A 44 24.09 5.16 -21.11
C ASP A 44 22.60 5.17 -21.48
N GLY A 45 21.80 6.05 -20.84
CA GLY A 45 20.38 6.21 -21.06
C GLY A 45 19.50 5.30 -20.19
N GLU A 46 20.09 4.47 -19.33
CA GLU A 46 19.32 3.71 -18.34
C GLU A 46 18.68 4.66 -17.32
N ARG A 47 17.48 4.29 -16.83
CA ARG A 47 16.76 5.02 -15.78
C ARG A 47 16.54 4.13 -14.58
N LEU A 48 16.84 4.65 -13.38
CA LEU A 48 16.65 3.96 -12.10
C LEU A 48 15.87 4.85 -11.14
N VAL A 49 15.26 4.25 -10.14
CA VAL A 49 14.69 4.97 -8.99
C VAL A 49 15.61 4.75 -7.79
N LEU A 50 16.12 5.83 -7.24
CA LEU A 50 16.75 5.80 -5.92
C LEU A 50 15.66 6.01 -4.87
N LYS A 51 15.37 4.98 -4.06
CA LYS A 51 14.47 5.06 -2.89
C LYS A 51 15.31 5.18 -1.62
N ILE A 52 15.05 6.22 -0.85
CA ILE A 52 15.66 6.46 0.47
C ILE A 52 14.58 6.23 1.51
N TRP A 53 14.84 5.34 2.45
CA TRP A 53 13.92 4.99 3.51
C TRP A 53 14.10 5.95 4.69
N ASP A 54 13.13 6.85 4.87
CA ASP A 54 13.17 7.90 5.90
C ASP A 54 12.54 7.44 7.23
N GLU A 55 11.57 6.50 7.18
CA GLU A 55 10.79 6.05 8.35
C GLU A 55 11.13 4.61 8.81
N ARG A 56 11.85 3.81 7.99
CA ARG A 56 12.19 2.42 8.33
C ARG A 56 13.68 2.22 8.54
N SER A 57 14.02 1.37 9.50
CA SER A 57 15.41 1.01 9.78
C SER A 57 16.02 0.16 8.65
N PRO A 58 17.35 0.18 8.44
CA PRO A 58 18.04 -0.68 7.49
C PRO A 58 17.75 -2.18 7.66
N LYS A 59 17.52 -2.63 8.89
CA LYS A 59 17.17 -4.03 9.18
C LYS A 59 15.79 -4.42 8.62
N GLU A 60 14.79 -3.54 8.76
CA GLU A 60 13.45 -3.76 8.20
C GLU A 60 13.49 -3.75 6.68
N VAL A 61 14.24 -2.80 6.08
CA VAL A 61 14.41 -2.72 4.63
C VAL A 61 15.11 -3.96 4.07
N ASN A 62 16.12 -4.49 4.76
CA ASN A 62 16.76 -5.73 4.32
C ASN A 62 15.81 -6.95 4.32
N ARG A 63 14.91 -7.03 5.31
CA ARG A 63 13.85 -8.05 5.32
C ARG A 63 12.90 -7.86 4.15
N LEU A 64 12.46 -6.63 3.89
CA LEU A 64 11.59 -6.30 2.77
C LEU A 64 12.21 -6.68 1.42
N ASN A 65 13.52 -6.51 1.23
CA ASN A 65 14.21 -6.91 0.01
C ASN A 65 14.05 -8.43 -0.27
N SER A 66 14.13 -9.26 0.77
CA SER A 66 13.89 -10.70 0.62
C SER A 66 12.44 -11.02 0.26
N HIS A 67 11.49 -10.27 0.81
CA HIS A 67 10.08 -10.41 0.43
C HIS A 67 9.83 -10.01 -1.02
N LEU A 68 10.43 -8.91 -1.52
CA LEU A 68 10.32 -8.50 -2.92
C LEU A 68 10.87 -9.55 -3.89
N GLU A 69 12.00 -10.17 -3.56
CA GLU A 69 12.55 -11.28 -4.34
C GLU A 69 11.59 -12.48 -4.40
N LEU A 70 11.03 -12.88 -3.25
CA LEU A 70 10.07 -13.97 -3.16
C LEU A 70 8.81 -13.65 -3.98
N ILE A 71 8.22 -12.48 -3.80
CA ILE A 71 7.01 -12.03 -4.51
C ILE A 71 7.24 -12.01 -6.02
N ALA A 72 8.35 -11.44 -6.49
CA ALA A 72 8.70 -11.40 -7.90
C ALA A 72 8.91 -12.82 -8.48
N SER A 73 9.52 -13.73 -7.73
CA SER A 73 9.76 -15.12 -8.15
C SER A 73 8.46 -15.92 -8.36
N HIS A 74 7.35 -15.48 -7.73
CA HIS A 74 6.01 -16.06 -7.90
C HIS A 74 5.18 -15.37 -8.99
N GLY A 75 5.81 -14.52 -9.81
CA GLY A 75 5.17 -13.91 -10.98
C GLY A 75 4.27 -12.71 -10.68
N VAL A 76 4.45 -12.05 -9.52
CA VAL A 76 3.90 -10.73 -9.25
C VAL A 76 4.94 -9.70 -9.70
N PRO A 77 4.67 -8.88 -10.72
CA PRO A 77 5.64 -7.93 -11.24
C PRO A 77 5.87 -6.82 -10.21
N THR A 78 7.04 -6.81 -9.59
CA THR A 78 7.49 -5.75 -8.69
C THR A 78 8.96 -5.44 -8.94
N PRO A 79 9.38 -4.16 -8.91
CA PRO A 79 10.79 -3.82 -9.01
C PRO A 79 11.57 -4.40 -7.84
N VAL A 80 12.50 -5.32 -8.14
CA VAL A 80 13.44 -5.86 -7.15
C VAL A 80 14.67 -4.96 -7.13
N PRO A 81 15.14 -4.50 -5.96
CA PRO A 81 16.32 -3.63 -5.88
C PRO A 81 17.56 -4.29 -6.48
N LEU A 82 18.41 -3.48 -7.12
CA LEU A 82 19.65 -3.95 -7.71
C LEU A 82 20.59 -4.53 -6.66
N LEU A 83 21.32 -5.57 -7.05
CA LEU A 83 22.35 -6.15 -6.21
C LEU A 83 23.60 -5.27 -6.26
N LEU A 84 24.09 -4.87 -5.09
CA LEU A 84 25.28 -4.06 -4.93
C LEU A 84 26.53 -4.96 -4.79
N GLU A 85 27.71 -4.38 -4.96
CA GLU A 85 28.97 -5.03 -4.63
C GLU A 85 28.95 -5.55 -3.17
N GLY A 86 29.33 -6.80 -2.97
CA GLY A 86 29.23 -7.44 -1.64
C GLY A 86 27.92 -8.17 -1.36
N GLY A 87 26.97 -8.17 -2.30
CA GLY A 87 25.75 -9.00 -2.24
C GLY A 87 24.59 -8.37 -1.44
N SER A 88 24.68 -7.11 -1.04
CA SER A 88 23.56 -6.35 -0.46
C SER A 88 22.67 -5.76 -1.55
N ARG A 89 21.39 -5.49 -1.25
CA ARG A 89 20.47 -4.72 -2.11
C ARG A 89 20.20 -3.32 -1.60
N MET A 90 20.95 -2.89 -0.63
CA MET A 90 20.90 -1.54 -0.10
C MET A 90 22.27 -1.08 0.36
N LEU A 91 22.47 0.24 0.34
CA LEU A 91 23.58 0.92 0.97
C LEU A 91 23.06 1.66 2.21
N GLU A 92 23.76 1.58 3.32
CA GLU A 92 23.44 2.41 4.48
C GLU A 92 24.23 3.73 4.41
N VAL A 93 23.49 4.84 4.39
CA VAL A 93 24.04 6.21 4.37
C VAL A 93 23.39 6.99 5.52
N ASP A 94 24.17 7.47 6.44
CA ASP A 94 23.73 8.24 7.63
C ASP A 94 22.57 7.56 8.40
N GLY A 95 22.66 6.22 8.55
CA GLY A 95 21.65 5.42 9.24
C GLY A 95 20.37 5.15 8.46
N ARG A 96 20.29 5.56 7.19
CA ARG A 96 19.16 5.30 6.28
C ARG A 96 19.53 4.27 5.23
N ALA A 97 18.56 3.48 4.83
CA ALA A 97 18.72 2.53 3.73
C ALA A 97 18.44 3.24 2.38
N TRP A 98 19.38 3.10 1.46
CA TRP A 98 19.30 3.59 0.09
C TRP A 98 19.24 2.40 -0.86
N MET A 99 18.30 2.37 -1.79
CA MET A 99 18.11 1.29 -2.75
C MET A 99 17.99 1.83 -4.16
N LEU A 100 18.53 1.10 -5.13
CA LEU A 100 18.32 1.33 -6.55
C LEU A 100 17.29 0.35 -7.07
N LEU A 101 16.23 0.86 -7.67
CA LEU A 101 15.15 0.07 -8.28
C LEU A 101 15.14 0.31 -9.79
N PRO A 102 14.86 -0.70 -10.63
CA PRO A 102 14.58 -0.48 -12.04
C PRO A 102 13.42 0.51 -12.20
N PHE A 103 13.58 1.48 -13.09
CA PHE A 103 12.48 2.37 -13.45
C PHE A 103 11.50 1.64 -14.38
N VAL A 104 10.22 1.64 -14.04
CA VAL A 104 9.16 1.08 -14.88
C VAL A 104 8.44 2.21 -15.60
N ASP A 105 8.58 2.25 -16.93
CA ASP A 105 7.98 3.30 -17.77
C ASP A 105 6.53 2.96 -18.11
N ALA A 106 5.66 3.17 -17.17
CA ALA A 106 4.22 3.01 -17.34
C ALA A 106 3.47 4.01 -16.46
N PRO A 107 2.29 4.49 -16.88
CA PRO A 107 1.46 5.37 -16.06
C PRO A 107 0.82 4.61 -14.89
N TRP A 108 0.30 5.35 -13.94
CA TRP A 108 -0.55 4.80 -12.89
C TRP A 108 -1.79 4.13 -13.47
N LEU A 109 -2.32 3.16 -12.76
CA LEU A 109 -3.51 2.40 -13.13
C LEU A 109 -4.69 3.33 -13.45
N ALA A 110 -5.16 3.31 -14.69
CA ALA A 110 -6.30 4.12 -15.13
C ALA A 110 -7.67 3.56 -14.66
N GLY A 111 -7.70 2.32 -14.18
CA GLY A 111 -8.92 1.66 -13.72
C GLY A 111 -9.82 1.15 -14.85
N ASP A 112 -9.27 0.96 -16.05
CA ASP A 112 -9.96 0.25 -17.13
C ASP A 112 -10.18 -1.22 -16.77
N ARG A 113 -11.20 -1.84 -17.40
CA ARG A 113 -11.61 -3.21 -17.09
C ARG A 113 -10.47 -4.24 -17.20
N SER A 114 -9.64 -4.14 -18.24
CA SER A 114 -8.58 -5.12 -18.48
C SER A 114 -7.49 -5.04 -17.43
N SER A 115 -7.04 -3.82 -17.12
CA SER A 115 -6.04 -3.58 -16.08
C SER A 115 -6.54 -3.96 -14.68
N MET A 116 -7.81 -3.67 -14.36
CA MET A 116 -8.43 -4.08 -13.09
C MET A 116 -8.53 -5.61 -12.98
N LYS A 117 -8.89 -6.30 -14.06
CA LYS A 117 -8.92 -7.76 -14.10
C LYS A 117 -7.53 -8.34 -13.88
N HIS A 118 -6.51 -7.83 -14.59
CA HIS A 118 -5.14 -8.29 -14.41
C HIS A 118 -4.61 -8.01 -13.00
N LEU A 119 -4.96 -6.87 -12.38
CA LEU A 119 -4.65 -6.61 -10.98
C LEU A 119 -5.24 -7.68 -10.06
N GLY A 120 -6.50 -8.07 -10.27
CA GLY A 120 -7.14 -9.16 -9.53
C GLY A 120 -6.39 -10.49 -9.64
N GLU A 121 -5.95 -10.86 -10.86
CA GLU A 121 -5.14 -12.06 -11.09
C GLU A 121 -3.82 -12.02 -10.31
N LEU A 122 -3.14 -10.89 -10.31
CA LEU A 122 -1.87 -10.70 -9.59
C LEU A 122 -2.06 -10.73 -8.07
N MET A 123 -3.13 -10.14 -7.56
CA MET A 123 -3.49 -10.25 -6.14
C MET A 123 -3.72 -11.70 -5.73
N ALA A 124 -4.45 -12.47 -6.52
CA ALA A 124 -4.67 -13.88 -6.22
C ALA A 124 -3.38 -14.72 -6.27
N ARG A 125 -2.44 -14.38 -7.16
CA ARG A 125 -1.09 -14.97 -7.16
C ARG A 125 -0.32 -14.62 -5.89
N LEU A 126 -0.31 -13.34 -5.48
CA LEU A 126 0.29 -12.89 -4.22
C LEU A 126 -0.27 -13.67 -3.03
N HIS A 127 -1.59 -13.77 -2.94
CA HIS A 127 -2.31 -14.48 -1.88
C HIS A 127 -2.08 -16.01 -1.90
N SER A 128 -1.57 -16.55 -3.00
CA SER A 128 -1.25 -17.98 -3.14
C SER A 128 0.20 -18.31 -2.80
N ILE A 129 1.04 -17.30 -2.53
CA ILE A 129 2.43 -17.50 -2.09
C ILE A 129 2.40 -18.13 -0.69
N PRO A 130 3.07 -19.28 -0.47
CA PRO A 130 3.17 -19.87 0.85
C PRO A 130 3.91 -18.93 1.82
N ASP A 131 3.38 -18.77 3.02
CA ASP A 131 4.11 -18.08 4.09
C ASP A 131 5.30 -18.92 4.52
N ASP A 132 6.50 -18.37 4.42
CA ASP A 132 7.76 -18.99 4.84
C ASP A 132 8.12 -18.65 6.30
N GLY A 133 7.23 -17.95 7.00
CA GLY A 133 7.41 -17.52 8.38
C GLY A 133 8.26 -16.25 8.55
N THR A 134 8.61 -15.57 7.46
CA THR A 134 9.39 -14.32 7.50
C THR A 134 8.52 -13.07 7.51
N PHE A 135 7.25 -13.18 7.08
CA PHE A 135 6.30 -12.09 7.07
C PHE A 135 5.75 -11.80 8.47
N ILE A 136 5.60 -10.52 8.78
CA ILE A 136 4.99 -10.08 10.04
C ILE A 136 3.46 -10.18 9.97
N SER A 137 2.82 -10.34 11.13
CA SER A 137 1.35 -10.31 11.24
C SER A 137 0.80 -8.96 11.67
N GLU A 138 1.67 -8.01 11.99
CA GLU A 138 1.31 -6.65 12.35
C GLU A 138 1.01 -5.85 11.09
N TYR A 139 -0.20 -5.33 11.00
CA TYR A 139 -0.64 -4.52 9.85
C TYR A 139 -0.72 -3.05 10.24
N THR A 140 0.19 -2.26 9.72
CA THR A 140 0.38 -0.84 10.08
C THR A 140 -0.80 0.07 9.72
N MET A 141 -1.66 -0.35 8.79
CA MET A 141 -2.92 0.32 8.45
C MET A 141 -4.16 -0.43 8.98
N GLY A 142 -3.97 -1.42 9.84
CA GLY A 142 -5.06 -2.18 10.44
C GLY A 142 -5.69 -1.51 11.66
N THR A 143 -6.72 -2.17 12.19
CA THR A 143 -7.40 -1.72 13.40
C THR A 143 -6.56 -1.88 14.67
N ASP A 144 -5.51 -2.69 14.60
CA ASP A 144 -4.60 -2.97 15.73
C ASP A 144 -3.81 -1.71 16.16
N VAL A 145 -3.64 -0.74 15.26
CA VAL A 145 -2.95 0.53 15.55
C VAL A 145 -3.86 1.64 16.08
N TRP A 146 -5.20 1.44 16.09
CA TRP A 146 -6.12 2.46 16.58
C TRP A 146 -5.96 2.79 18.07
N PRO A 147 -5.66 1.83 18.98
CA PRO A 147 -5.38 2.14 20.37
C PRO A 147 -4.29 3.18 20.58
N GLU A 148 -3.23 3.17 19.78
CA GLU A 148 -2.15 4.18 19.84
C GLU A 148 -2.66 5.60 19.57
N LEU A 149 -3.64 5.74 18.65
CA LEU A 149 -4.26 7.04 18.36
C LEU A 149 -5.08 7.53 19.56
N PHE A 150 -5.74 6.62 20.29
CA PHE A 150 -6.53 6.94 21.47
C PHE A 150 -5.63 7.36 22.65
N GLU A 151 -4.55 6.59 22.87
CA GLU A 151 -3.56 6.91 23.92
C GLU A 151 -2.93 8.29 23.67
N ARG A 152 -2.58 8.58 22.41
CA ARG A 152 -2.05 9.89 22.04
C ARG A 152 -3.07 11.00 22.21
N ALA A 153 -4.31 10.79 21.78
CA ALA A 153 -5.38 11.77 21.94
C ALA A 153 -5.69 12.06 23.41
N GLU A 154 -5.61 11.06 24.29
CA GLU A 154 -5.77 11.22 25.73
C GLU A 154 -4.59 12.03 26.31
N ALA A 155 -3.36 11.66 25.98
CA ALA A 155 -2.15 12.34 26.47
C ALA A 155 -2.08 13.81 26.05
N GLU A 156 -2.50 14.12 24.82
CA GLU A 156 -2.48 15.48 24.26
C GLU A 156 -3.80 16.26 24.49
N ASN A 157 -4.82 15.62 25.10
CA ASN A 157 -6.19 16.15 25.23
C ASN A 157 -6.78 16.63 23.89
N THR A 158 -6.64 15.80 22.84
CA THR A 158 -7.00 16.12 21.44
C THR A 158 -8.10 15.22 20.88
N TRP A 159 -8.94 14.65 21.72
CA TRP A 159 -10.06 13.84 21.30
C TRP A 159 -10.98 14.55 20.30
N SER A 160 -11.38 13.84 19.25
CA SER A 160 -12.33 14.31 18.25
C SER A 160 -13.53 13.38 18.12
N PRO A 161 -14.64 13.84 17.50
CA PRO A 161 -15.77 12.93 17.20
C PRO A 161 -15.36 11.70 16.41
N PHE A 162 -14.44 11.85 15.44
CA PHE A 162 -13.94 10.74 14.64
C PHE A 162 -13.18 9.69 15.50
N LEU A 163 -12.31 10.11 16.40
CA LEU A 163 -11.60 9.19 17.28
C LEU A 163 -12.55 8.45 18.24
N ARG A 164 -13.63 9.12 18.70
CA ARG A 164 -14.67 8.48 19.49
C ARG A 164 -15.48 7.46 18.70
N GLU A 165 -15.73 7.73 17.42
CA GLU A 165 -16.35 6.76 16.50
C GLU A 165 -15.46 5.53 16.33
N LEU A 166 -14.16 5.71 16.05
CA LEU A 166 -13.22 4.59 15.95
C LEU A 166 -13.14 3.74 17.23
N GLU A 167 -13.13 4.38 18.39
CA GLU A 167 -13.13 3.69 19.70
C GLU A 167 -14.38 2.80 19.86
N ALA A 168 -15.55 3.35 19.51
CA ALA A 168 -16.81 2.60 19.58
C ALA A 168 -16.85 1.43 18.58
N GLU A 169 -16.31 1.63 17.36
CA GLU A 169 -16.27 0.58 16.34
C GLU A 169 -15.26 -0.52 16.68
N LEU A 170 -14.11 -0.17 17.26
CA LEU A 170 -13.12 -1.16 17.68
C LEU A 170 -13.71 -2.16 18.70
N ALA A 171 -14.58 -1.69 19.61
CA ALA A 171 -15.26 -2.55 20.57
C ALA A 171 -16.27 -3.52 19.92
N ARG A 172 -16.75 -3.21 18.71
CA ARG A 172 -17.74 -4.04 17.97
C ARG A 172 -17.07 -5.05 17.03
N LEU A 173 -15.85 -4.75 16.57
CA LEU A 173 -15.11 -5.53 15.54
C LEU A 173 -15.05 -7.04 15.83
N PRO A 174 -14.72 -7.53 17.04
CA PRO A 174 -14.59 -8.96 17.31
C PRO A 174 -15.87 -9.77 17.05
N ASN A 175 -17.03 -9.10 17.03
CA ASN A 175 -18.34 -9.74 16.89
C ASN A 175 -18.88 -9.70 15.44
N LEU A 176 -18.19 -9.02 14.54
CA LEU A 176 -18.71 -8.74 13.19
C LEU A 176 -18.00 -9.54 12.10
N LEU A 177 -16.73 -9.86 12.28
CA LEU A 177 -16.00 -10.66 11.32
C LEU A 177 -16.11 -12.14 11.64
N PRO A 178 -16.43 -13.00 10.64
CA PRO A 178 -16.44 -14.44 10.83
C PRO A 178 -15.09 -14.95 11.32
N ALA A 179 -15.10 -15.86 12.29
CA ALA A 179 -13.91 -16.56 12.70
C ALA A 179 -13.40 -17.47 11.56
N GLY A 180 -12.07 -17.60 11.43
CA GLY A 180 -11.47 -18.54 10.50
C GLY A 180 -11.45 -18.08 9.03
N LEU A 181 -11.55 -16.76 8.78
CA LEU A 181 -11.28 -16.23 7.44
C LEU A 181 -9.85 -16.60 6.99
N PRO A 182 -9.66 -17.00 5.72
CA PRO A 182 -8.34 -17.31 5.17
C PRO A 182 -7.37 -16.15 5.34
N ARG A 183 -6.16 -16.45 5.81
CA ARG A 183 -5.07 -15.51 6.01
C ARG A 183 -3.87 -15.92 5.16
N GLY A 184 -3.10 -14.95 4.72
CA GLY A 184 -1.88 -15.12 3.94
C GLY A 184 -1.23 -13.78 3.68
N ILE A 185 -0.28 -13.78 2.75
CA ILE A 185 0.47 -12.58 2.37
C ILE A 185 -0.48 -11.62 1.65
N ILE A 186 -0.62 -10.41 2.17
CA ILE A 186 -1.36 -9.30 1.55
C ILE A 186 -0.41 -8.16 1.21
N HIS A 187 -0.78 -7.31 0.25
CA HIS A 187 -0.07 -6.07 -0.03
C HIS A 187 -0.34 -5.01 1.05
N GLY A 188 -1.60 -4.85 1.43
CA GLY A 188 -2.06 -3.95 2.49
C GLY A 188 -2.30 -2.50 2.06
N ASP A 189 -1.72 -2.03 0.94
CA ASP A 189 -1.83 -0.64 0.47
C ASP A 189 -1.96 -0.55 -1.06
N LEU A 190 -2.88 -1.33 -1.66
CA LEU A 190 -3.13 -1.30 -3.11
C LEU A 190 -3.99 -0.10 -3.51
N PHE A 191 -3.32 1.04 -3.64
CA PHE A 191 -3.89 2.26 -4.21
C PHE A 191 -3.42 2.46 -5.65
N GLN A 192 -4.13 3.33 -6.37
CA GLN A 192 -3.89 3.58 -7.80
C GLN A 192 -2.45 3.98 -8.12
N ASP A 193 -1.81 4.75 -7.25
CA ASP A 193 -0.43 5.22 -7.35
C ASP A 193 0.61 4.13 -7.03
N ASN A 194 0.19 2.99 -6.46
CA ASN A 194 1.03 1.81 -6.23
C ASN A 194 0.93 0.78 -7.36
N VAL A 195 0.20 1.07 -8.46
CA VAL A 195 0.05 0.15 -9.58
C VAL A 195 0.34 0.86 -10.89
N LEU A 196 1.35 0.39 -11.62
CA LEU A 196 1.68 0.86 -12.96
C LEU A 196 1.08 -0.08 -14.00
N ALA A 197 0.33 0.48 -14.95
CA ALA A 197 -0.35 -0.31 -15.97
C ALA A 197 -0.38 0.38 -17.34
N SER A 198 -0.25 -0.38 -18.41
CA SER A 198 -0.43 0.07 -19.80
C SER A 198 -0.96 -1.06 -20.66
N ASP A 199 -1.71 -0.72 -21.69
CA ASP A 199 -2.27 -1.67 -22.67
C ASP A 199 -3.13 -2.77 -22.04
N GLY A 200 -3.84 -2.45 -20.95
CA GLY A 200 -4.67 -3.39 -20.22
C GLY A 200 -3.92 -4.36 -19.31
N GLU A 201 -2.62 -4.16 -19.12
CA GLU A 201 -1.77 -5.00 -18.28
C GLU A 201 -1.11 -4.22 -17.16
N VAL A 202 -1.06 -4.79 -15.96
CA VAL A 202 -0.25 -4.28 -14.86
C VAL A 202 1.22 -4.61 -15.17
N LYS A 203 2.05 -3.56 -15.20
CA LYS A 203 3.49 -3.66 -15.47
C LYS A 203 4.31 -3.74 -14.19
N ALA A 204 3.82 -3.12 -13.11
CA ALA A 204 4.40 -3.26 -11.79
C ALA A 204 3.37 -3.01 -10.68
N VAL A 205 3.52 -3.73 -9.59
CA VAL A 205 2.94 -3.43 -8.28
C VAL A 205 4.08 -2.89 -7.42
N LEU A 206 3.88 -1.70 -6.88
CA LEU A 206 4.89 -0.94 -6.14
C LEU A 206 4.57 -0.96 -4.64
N ASP A 207 5.54 -0.59 -3.86
CA ASP A 207 5.40 -0.21 -2.44
C ASP A 207 4.84 -1.27 -1.50
N PHE A 208 5.50 -2.42 -1.45
CA PHE A 208 5.21 -3.52 -0.53
C PHE A 208 5.66 -3.25 0.92
N GLU A 209 5.74 -1.99 1.34
CA GLU A 209 6.24 -1.67 2.69
C GLU A 209 5.31 -2.14 3.81
N ASP A 210 4.02 -2.30 3.53
CA ASP A 210 3.01 -2.78 4.47
C ASP A 210 2.65 -4.27 4.28
N VAL A 211 3.45 -5.00 3.47
CA VAL A 211 3.26 -6.43 3.25
C VAL A 211 3.29 -7.21 4.55
N CYS A 212 2.24 -7.99 4.81
CA CYS A 212 2.07 -8.73 6.07
C CYS A 212 1.17 -9.96 5.89
N ILE A 213 1.03 -10.76 6.95
CA ILE A 213 0.05 -11.84 7.01
C ILE A 213 -1.27 -11.31 7.58
N ASN A 214 -2.30 -11.22 6.74
CA ASN A 214 -3.61 -10.78 7.17
C ASN A 214 -4.74 -11.52 6.42
N VAL A 215 -6.00 -11.14 6.66
CA VAL A 215 -7.19 -11.69 5.99
C VAL A 215 -7.10 -11.36 4.49
N LEU A 216 -7.08 -12.39 3.64
CA LEU A 216 -6.89 -12.22 2.20
C LEU A 216 -7.98 -11.36 1.56
N ALA A 217 -9.24 -11.57 1.93
CA ALA A 217 -10.36 -10.79 1.40
C ALA A 217 -10.30 -9.30 1.78
N SER A 218 -9.56 -8.92 2.85
CA SER A 218 -9.38 -7.51 3.21
C SER A 218 -8.56 -6.75 2.16
N ASP A 219 -7.57 -7.40 1.54
CA ASP A 219 -6.74 -6.78 0.52
C ASP A 219 -7.55 -6.43 -0.75
N LEU A 220 -8.51 -7.28 -1.12
CA LEU A 220 -9.44 -7.00 -2.23
C LEU A 220 -10.26 -5.73 -1.99
N VAL A 221 -10.78 -5.56 -0.78
CA VAL A 221 -11.56 -4.36 -0.46
C VAL A 221 -10.67 -3.11 -0.36
N VAL A 222 -9.41 -3.24 0.12
CA VAL A 222 -8.44 -2.15 0.10
C VAL A 222 -8.13 -1.74 -1.34
N ALA A 223 -7.89 -2.69 -2.25
CA ALA A 223 -7.69 -2.41 -3.67
C ALA A 223 -8.90 -1.73 -4.31
N PHE A 224 -10.13 -2.12 -3.94
CA PHE A 224 -11.32 -1.42 -4.39
C PHE A 224 -11.43 0.00 -3.81
N ILE A 225 -11.11 0.20 -2.54
CA ILE A 225 -11.06 1.53 -1.91
C ILE A 225 -10.06 2.43 -2.66
N GLY A 226 -8.89 1.88 -3.04
CA GLY A 226 -7.81 2.61 -3.71
C GLY A 226 -8.04 2.86 -5.20
N CYS A 227 -8.61 1.89 -5.93
CA CYS A 227 -8.69 1.88 -7.39
C CYS A 227 -10.13 1.86 -7.94
N GLY A 228 -11.12 1.53 -7.12
CA GLY A 228 -12.51 1.31 -7.55
C GLY A 228 -13.38 2.57 -7.59
N TRP A 229 -12.83 3.74 -7.29
CA TRP A 229 -13.58 5.00 -7.22
C TRP A 229 -13.07 5.99 -8.27
N GLU A 230 -13.99 6.81 -8.79
CA GLU A 230 -13.69 7.90 -9.72
C GLU A 230 -14.51 9.12 -9.32
N ASP A 231 -13.88 10.27 -9.12
CA ASP A 231 -14.51 11.53 -8.71
C ASP A 231 -15.48 11.40 -7.52
N GLY A 232 -15.14 10.55 -6.54
CA GLY A 232 -15.95 10.30 -5.36
C GLY A 232 -17.12 9.35 -5.58
N VAL A 233 -17.22 8.72 -6.76
CA VAL A 233 -18.29 7.77 -7.12
C VAL A 233 -17.71 6.35 -7.23
N PRO A 234 -18.36 5.33 -6.63
CA PRO A 234 -17.91 3.95 -6.78
C PRO A 234 -18.23 3.44 -8.20
N VAL A 235 -17.25 2.77 -8.83
CA VAL A 235 -17.38 2.20 -10.16
C VAL A 235 -17.53 0.67 -10.04
N GLU A 236 -18.77 0.18 -10.13
CA GLU A 236 -19.10 -1.25 -10.01
C GLU A 236 -18.32 -2.14 -10.98
N GLU A 237 -18.09 -1.64 -12.20
CA GLU A 237 -17.34 -2.41 -13.23
C GLU A 237 -15.90 -2.68 -12.81
N ARG A 238 -15.26 -1.75 -12.07
CA ARG A 238 -13.90 -1.94 -11.53
C ARG A 238 -13.87 -3.04 -10.47
N TRP A 239 -14.87 -3.11 -9.59
CA TRP A 239 -15.02 -4.20 -8.63
C TRP A 239 -15.23 -5.54 -9.33
N THR A 240 -16.16 -5.56 -10.29
CA THR A 240 -16.49 -6.78 -11.05
C THR A 240 -15.26 -7.33 -11.77
N ALA A 241 -14.50 -6.45 -12.45
CA ALA A 241 -13.29 -6.85 -13.16
C ALA A 241 -12.20 -7.36 -12.21
N LEU A 242 -11.97 -6.64 -11.08
CA LEU A 242 -11.02 -7.05 -10.04
C LEU A 242 -11.37 -8.46 -9.52
N LEU A 243 -12.63 -8.67 -9.18
CA LEU A 243 -13.11 -9.95 -8.65
C LEU A 243 -13.05 -11.08 -9.69
N GLU A 244 -13.42 -10.82 -10.95
CA GLU A 244 -13.24 -11.78 -12.05
C GLU A 244 -11.79 -12.22 -12.20
N GLY A 245 -10.87 -11.28 -12.20
CA GLY A 245 -9.44 -11.58 -12.27
C GLY A 245 -8.98 -12.41 -11.09
N TYR A 246 -9.32 -12.00 -9.89
CA TYR A 246 -8.97 -12.72 -8.68
C TYR A 246 -9.50 -14.15 -8.69
N GLU A 247 -10.78 -14.35 -9.02
CA GLU A 247 -11.42 -15.65 -9.00
C GLU A 247 -11.05 -16.56 -10.18
N SER A 248 -10.37 -16.02 -11.19
CA SER A 248 -9.74 -16.84 -12.22
C SER A 248 -8.56 -17.66 -11.70
N VAL A 249 -7.98 -17.27 -10.55
CA VAL A 249 -6.82 -17.91 -9.92
C VAL A 249 -7.21 -18.53 -8.57
N ARG A 250 -7.91 -17.77 -7.71
CA ARG A 250 -8.34 -18.18 -6.37
C ARG A 250 -9.80 -17.82 -6.13
N GLN A 251 -10.64 -18.83 -5.88
CA GLN A 251 -12.05 -18.60 -5.57
C GLN A 251 -12.22 -18.12 -4.12
N LEU A 252 -13.08 -17.11 -3.91
CA LEU A 252 -13.52 -16.74 -2.58
C LEU A 252 -14.46 -17.79 -2.01
N SER A 253 -14.25 -18.19 -0.76
CA SER A 253 -15.19 -19.01 -0.01
C SER A 253 -16.47 -18.22 0.30
N GLU A 254 -17.54 -18.94 0.66
CA GLU A 254 -18.80 -18.31 1.10
C GLU A 254 -18.59 -17.38 2.31
N ASN A 255 -17.73 -17.78 3.25
CA ASN A 255 -17.42 -16.98 4.43
C ASN A 255 -16.68 -15.68 4.04
N GLU A 256 -15.75 -15.73 3.09
CA GLU A 256 -15.07 -14.52 2.60
C GLU A 256 -16.05 -13.58 1.91
N ARG A 257 -16.92 -14.10 1.04
CA ARG A 257 -17.95 -13.28 0.37
C ARG A 257 -18.91 -12.64 1.37
N ALA A 258 -19.35 -13.39 2.38
CA ALA A 258 -20.24 -12.87 3.41
C ALA A 258 -19.56 -11.79 4.28
N ALA A 259 -18.22 -11.82 4.40
CA ALA A 259 -17.47 -10.85 5.18
C ALA A 259 -17.14 -9.56 4.42
N LEU A 260 -17.25 -9.53 3.08
CA LEU A 260 -16.85 -8.37 2.26
C LEU A 260 -17.45 -7.03 2.71
N PRO A 261 -18.76 -6.92 3.04
CA PRO A 261 -19.35 -5.67 3.50
C PRO A 261 -18.69 -5.13 4.78
N GLU A 262 -18.43 -6.02 5.74
CA GLU A 262 -17.82 -5.66 7.01
C GLU A 262 -16.34 -5.32 6.84
N LEU A 263 -15.62 -6.08 6.02
CA LEU A 263 -14.22 -5.80 5.66
C LEU A 263 -14.10 -4.45 4.96
N TYR A 264 -15.03 -4.11 4.05
CA TYR A 264 -15.07 -2.80 3.40
C TYR A 264 -15.25 -1.67 4.43
N TYR A 265 -16.19 -1.83 5.36
CA TYR A 265 -16.44 -0.84 6.39
C TYR A 265 -15.18 -0.57 7.22
N TYR A 266 -14.56 -1.63 7.76
CA TYR A 266 -13.37 -1.49 8.61
C TYR A 266 -12.12 -1.05 7.83
N ALA A 267 -11.92 -1.54 6.62
CA ALA A 267 -10.80 -1.08 5.78
C ALA A 267 -10.92 0.41 5.45
N THR A 268 -12.14 0.88 5.16
CA THR A 268 -12.37 2.31 4.91
C THR A 268 -12.10 3.17 6.14
N LEU A 269 -12.53 2.72 7.34
CA LEU A 269 -12.19 3.39 8.60
C LEU A 269 -10.68 3.35 8.89
N SER A 270 -10.03 2.25 8.58
CA SER A 270 -8.58 2.10 8.78
C SER A 270 -7.78 3.07 7.89
N VAL A 271 -8.16 3.20 6.61
CA VAL A 271 -7.56 4.23 5.73
C VAL A 271 -7.87 5.64 6.25
N ALA A 272 -9.08 5.89 6.75
CA ALA A 272 -9.43 7.17 7.38
C ALA A 272 -8.57 7.43 8.62
N ALA A 273 -8.37 6.42 9.48
CA ALA A 273 -7.55 6.50 10.69
C ALA A 273 -6.08 6.80 10.36
N TRP A 274 -5.51 6.12 9.33
CA TRP A 274 -4.16 6.40 8.85
C TRP A 274 -4.03 7.85 8.37
N ARG A 275 -4.99 8.34 7.55
CA ARG A 275 -5.00 9.74 7.07
C ARG A 275 -5.14 10.72 8.22
N TYR A 276 -5.96 10.42 9.22
CA TYR A 276 -6.11 11.25 10.41
C TYR A 276 -4.79 11.32 11.19
N ARG A 277 -4.16 10.17 11.45
CA ARG A 277 -2.84 10.12 12.09
C ARG A 277 -1.83 10.98 11.33
N LYS A 278 -1.66 10.70 10.03
CA LYS A 278 -0.62 11.35 9.21
C LYS A 278 -0.83 12.86 9.08
N PHE A 279 -2.06 13.31 8.77
CA PHE A 279 -2.31 14.71 8.39
C PHE A 279 -2.91 15.58 9.50
N ARG A 280 -3.43 14.99 10.57
CA ARG A 280 -3.96 15.75 11.72
C ARG A 280 -3.05 15.70 12.94
N MET A 281 -2.36 14.58 13.14
CA MET A 281 -1.55 14.39 14.35
C MET A 281 -0.05 14.56 14.09
N GLU A 282 0.48 14.08 12.94
CA GLU A 282 1.92 14.13 12.64
C GLU A 282 2.30 15.37 11.82
N VAL A 283 1.67 15.57 10.66
CA VAL A 283 1.95 16.68 9.73
C VAL A 283 0.83 17.70 9.84
N THR A 284 0.86 18.51 10.89
CA THR A 284 -0.21 19.47 11.20
C THR A 284 -0.18 20.70 10.30
N GLY A 285 -1.37 21.35 10.13
CA GLY A 285 -1.49 22.64 9.43
C GLY A 285 -1.43 22.56 7.90
N THR A 286 -1.63 21.38 7.32
CA THR A 286 -1.68 21.19 5.86
C THR A 286 -3.12 21.23 5.33
N GLU A 287 -3.26 21.49 4.03
CA GLU A 287 -4.53 21.35 3.29
C GLU A 287 -5.08 19.91 3.30
N HIS A 288 -4.28 18.95 3.74
CA HIS A 288 -4.62 17.53 3.81
C HIS A 288 -5.29 17.11 5.11
N SER A 289 -5.40 18.00 6.10
CA SER A 289 -5.92 17.70 7.45
C SER A 289 -7.30 17.05 7.47
N ASP A 290 -8.13 17.31 6.48
CA ASP A 290 -9.50 16.79 6.37
C ASP A 290 -9.66 15.61 5.37
N ARG A 291 -8.55 15.10 4.81
CA ARG A 291 -8.59 13.98 3.84
C ARG A 291 -9.20 12.70 4.39
N TYR A 292 -9.18 12.48 5.70
CA TYR A 292 -9.84 11.34 6.32
C TYR A 292 -11.36 11.37 6.11
N LYS A 293 -11.98 12.55 6.03
CA LYS A 293 -13.42 12.72 5.80
C LYS A 293 -13.86 12.14 4.47
N LEU A 294 -13.03 12.28 3.42
CA LEU A 294 -13.30 11.68 2.11
C LEU A 294 -13.49 10.15 2.21
N MET A 295 -12.85 9.51 3.18
CA MET A 295 -13.05 8.07 3.41
C MET A 295 -14.32 7.81 4.19
N THR A 296 -14.58 8.55 5.27
CA THR A 296 -15.80 8.35 6.06
C THR A 296 -17.07 8.65 5.25
N GLU A 297 -17.05 9.66 4.36
CA GLU A 297 -18.15 9.98 3.46
C GLU A 297 -18.50 8.82 2.50
N ARG A 298 -17.53 8.01 2.09
CA ARG A 298 -17.78 6.82 1.27
C ARG A 298 -18.62 5.75 1.98
N LEU A 299 -18.61 5.73 3.32
CA LEU A 299 -19.42 4.82 4.11
C LEU A 299 -20.91 5.19 4.14
N ASP A 300 -21.28 6.37 3.67
CA ASP A 300 -22.67 6.80 3.52
C ASP A 300 -23.26 6.39 2.16
N ILE A 301 -22.42 5.80 1.26
CA ILE A 301 -22.83 5.37 -0.07
C ILE A 301 -23.06 3.86 -0.08
N PRO A 302 -24.26 3.37 -0.44
CA PRO A 302 -24.52 1.95 -0.56
C PRO A 302 -23.75 1.33 -1.74
N LEU A 303 -23.21 0.13 -1.56
CA LEU A 303 -22.52 -0.65 -2.59
C LEU A 303 -23.21 -2.02 -2.74
N PRO A 304 -24.35 -2.09 -3.47
CA PRO A 304 -25.15 -3.31 -3.60
C PRO A 304 -24.34 -4.49 -4.18
N PHE A 305 -23.41 -4.20 -5.09
CA PHE A 305 -22.56 -5.21 -5.73
C PHE A 305 -21.55 -5.85 -4.76
N LEU A 306 -21.27 -5.17 -3.64
CA LEU A 306 -20.42 -5.67 -2.55
C LEU A 306 -21.26 -6.15 -1.37
N GLY A 307 -22.58 -5.97 -1.41
CA GLY A 307 -23.51 -6.27 -0.29
C GLY A 307 -23.49 -5.23 0.83
N TYR A 308 -22.78 -4.11 0.65
CA TYR A 308 -22.64 -3.10 1.69
C TYR A 308 -23.83 -2.13 1.71
N GLN A 309 -24.35 -1.89 2.92
CA GLN A 309 -25.33 -0.86 3.21
C GLN A 309 -24.81 0.06 4.31
N PRO A 310 -25.02 1.39 4.19
CA PRO A 310 -24.66 2.32 5.25
C PRO A 310 -25.27 1.92 6.60
N ARG A 311 -24.47 2.00 7.64
CA ARG A 311 -24.95 1.79 8.99
C ARG A 311 -25.72 3.02 9.44
N GLY A 312 -27.05 2.93 9.57
CA GLY A 312 -27.90 4.03 9.99
C GLY A 312 -27.47 4.61 11.33
N GLY A 313 -26.85 5.75 11.30
CA GLY A 313 -26.45 6.58 12.42
C GLY A 313 -26.16 7.96 11.86
N ALA A 314 -26.65 9.03 12.51
CA ALA A 314 -26.26 10.40 12.14
C ALA A 314 -24.75 10.56 12.43
N ARG A 315 -23.94 10.64 11.40
CA ARG A 315 -22.54 11.05 11.46
C ARG A 315 -22.41 12.55 11.51
#